data_a63cb94e356619d9fc3ccb4de1ca8fed
#
_entry.id   a63cb94e356619d9fc3ccb4de1ca8fed
#
_cell.length_a   1.000
_cell.length_b   1.000
_cell.length_c   1.000
_cell.angle_alpha   90.00
_cell.angle_beta   90.00
_cell.angle_gamma   90.00
#
_symmetry.space_group_name_H-M   'P 1'
#
loop_
_entity.id
_entity.type
_entity.pdbx_description
1 polymer ?
#
loop_
_entity_poly.entity_id
_entity_poly.type
_entity_poly.pdbx_seq_one_letter_code
_entity_poly.pdbx_strand_id
1 'polypeptide(L)'
;MEMRRFYILILAAVALLAGCDSVGSDERLIEIPPATVQRNVLIEDFTGQRCIFCPAASQTIEELQKLYGADRLIAVGIHAGPLAIKSMGGVKGLRTDAGDVYYKYWAVPNVPKAIINRRGGVLPKDTWAGRIYEEFAQTTTINIALQCHYDAATRQVKIETNLKTLSEDVKGRLQLWLVEDSVVAPQLFPNNKMDKEYVHNHVFRAAINGEWGTELTLSSMRTHVEQTTYTLPEGVVPGNAWIVGFVYNDSGVLQVVRQKVSLS
;
A
#
# COMPACT_ATOMS: atom_id res chain seq x y z
N MET A 1 6.89 82.42 -11.31
CA MET A 1 7.35 81.51 -10.20
C MET A 1 6.43 80.33 -10.00
N GLU A 2 5.15 80.44 -10.28
CA GLU A 2 4.16 79.37 -10.11
C GLU A 2 4.21 78.27 -11.19
N MET A 3 4.44 78.59 -12.45
CA MET A 3 4.56 77.60 -13.53
C MET A 3 5.71 76.63 -13.31
N ARG A 4 6.84 77.07 -12.74
CA ARG A 4 8.00 76.25 -12.47
C ARG A 4 7.74 75.23 -11.33
N ARG A 5 6.92 75.62 -10.37
CA ARG A 5 6.45 74.73 -9.28
C ARG A 5 5.47 73.66 -9.79
N PHE A 6 4.62 74.04 -10.75
CA PHE A 6 3.66 73.13 -11.36
C PHE A 6 4.36 72.02 -12.20
N TYR A 7 5.41 72.36 -12.97
CA TYR A 7 6.23 71.40 -13.73
C TYR A 7 7.04 70.49 -12.82
N ILE A 8 7.52 70.96 -11.68
CA ILE A 8 8.24 70.15 -10.71
C ILE A 8 7.31 69.14 -10.05
N LEU A 9 6.07 69.50 -9.74
CA LEU A 9 5.05 68.61 -9.18
C LEU A 9 4.59 67.55 -10.19
N ILE A 10 4.46 67.88 -11.46
CA ILE A 10 4.13 66.94 -12.52
C ILE A 10 5.29 65.96 -12.73
N LEU A 11 6.55 66.41 -12.76
CA LEU A 11 7.74 65.55 -12.88
C LEU A 11 7.87 64.61 -11.67
N ALA A 12 7.58 65.07 -10.46
CA ALA A 12 7.58 64.22 -9.25
C ALA A 12 6.46 63.19 -9.27
N ALA A 13 5.27 63.54 -9.77
CA ALA A 13 4.14 62.61 -9.89
C ALA A 13 4.41 61.52 -10.98
N VAL A 14 5.07 61.87 -12.07
CA VAL A 14 5.45 60.90 -13.10
C VAL A 14 6.57 59.96 -12.63
N ALA A 15 7.51 60.45 -11.80
CA ALA A 15 8.56 59.61 -11.21
C ALA A 15 8.01 58.60 -10.19
N LEU A 16 6.87 58.88 -9.52
CA LEU A 16 6.23 57.95 -8.62
C LEU A 16 5.43 56.83 -9.31
N LEU A 17 5.14 56.96 -10.60
CA LEU A 17 4.46 55.97 -11.42
C LEU A 17 5.44 55.02 -12.14
N ALA A 18 6.75 55.33 -12.13
CA ALA A 18 7.77 54.48 -12.73
C ALA A 18 8.34 53.39 -11.79
N GLY A 19 7.74 53.22 -10.62
CA GLY A 19 8.02 52.12 -9.70
C GLY A 19 7.35 50.83 -10.12
N CYS A 20 7.40 50.49 -11.40
CA CYS A 20 6.92 49.19 -11.89
C CYS A 20 8.06 48.18 -11.88
N ASP A 21 7.97 47.30 -10.93
CA ASP A 21 8.22 45.88 -11.08
C ASP A 21 9.45 45.51 -11.89
N SER A 22 10.60 45.56 -11.22
CA SER A 22 11.86 45.05 -11.75
C SER A 22 12.09 43.57 -11.51
N VAL A 23 11.04 42.81 -11.14
CA VAL A 23 11.11 41.37 -11.03
C VAL A 23 11.11 40.80 -12.46
N GLY A 24 12.22 40.21 -12.87
CA GLY A 24 12.35 39.53 -14.16
C GLY A 24 11.26 38.50 -14.34
N SER A 25 10.82 38.25 -15.58
CA SER A 25 9.81 37.21 -15.88
C SER A 25 10.21 35.85 -15.31
N ASP A 26 11.49 35.59 -15.20
CA ASP A 26 12.08 34.33 -14.73
C ASP A 26 12.08 34.22 -13.19
N GLU A 27 11.91 35.32 -12.47
CA GLU A 27 11.84 35.36 -11.01
C GLU A 27 10.38 35.36 -10.49
N ARG A 28 9.39 35.49 -11.37
CA ARG A 28 7.97 35.54 -11.01
C ARG A 28 7.36 34.20 -10.74
N LEU A 29 7.98 33.11 -11.22
CA LEU A 29 7.52 31.74 -11.03
C LEU A 29 8.57 30.99 -10.22
N ILE A 30 8.37 30.93 -8.92
CA ILE A 30 9.09 29.95 -8.08
C ILE A 30 8.40 28.62 -8.34
N GLU A 31 9.07 27.72 -9.04
CA GLU A 31 8.62 26.35 -9.19
C GLU A 31 8.72 25.67 -7.82
N ILE A 32 7.59 25.59 -7.11
CA ILE A 32 7.49 24.86 -5.86
C ILE A 32 7.36 23.39 -6.21
N PRO A 33 8.33 22.54 -5.83
CA PRO A 33 8.21 21.11 -6.09
C PRO A 33 6.91 20.57 -5.45
N PRO A 34 6.23 19.61 -6.11
CA PRO A 34 4.99 19.06 -5.60
C PRO A 34 5.20 18.48 -4.19
N ALA A 35 4.23 18.72 -3.30
CA ALA A 35 4.24 18.12 -1.98
C ALA A 35 4.26 16.60 -2.09
N THR A 36 5.17 15.96 -1.39
CA THR A 36 5.32 14.50 -1.37
C THR A 36 5.19 13.96 0.04
N VAL A 37 4.81 12.70 0.16
CA VAL A 37 4.80 11.95 1.42
C VAL A 37 5.76 10.77 1.32
N GLN A 38 6.15 10.23 2.47
CA GLN A 38 6.96 9.01 2.48
C GLN A 38 6.17 7.87 1.86
N ARG A 39 6.84 7.13 0.99
CA ARG A 39 6.28 5.95 0.38
C ARG A 39 6.40 4.76 1.32
N ASN A 40 5.33 4.03 1.47
CA ASN A 40 5.35 2.71 2.09
C ASN A 40 5.56 1.64 1.01
N VAL A 41 5.99 0.47 1.42
CA VAL A 41 6.33 -0.63 0.50
C VAL A 41 5.44 -1.82 0.79
N LEU A 42 4.81 -2.35 -0.25
CA LEU A 42 4.06 -3.61 -0.23
C LEU A 42 4.99 -4.74 -0.69
N ILE A 43 5.07 -5.82 0.10
CA ILE A 43 5.64 -7.09 -0.30
C ILE A 43 4.54 -8.14 -0.36
N GLU A 44 4.26 -8.65 -1.56
CA GLU A 44 3.36 -9.76 -1.84
C GLU A 44 4.20 -11.04 -1.85
N ASP A 45 4.26 -11.75 -0.71
CA ASP A 45 5.04 -13.00 -0.55
C ASP A 45 4.20 -14.20 -0.97
N PHE A 46 4.53 -14.82 -2.10
CA PHE A 46 3.94 -16.08 -2.53
C PHE A 46 4.58 -17.23 -1.77
N THR A 47 3.76 -17.94 -1.02
CA THR A 47 4.18 -18.91 -0.01
C THR A 47 3.27 -20.15 0.00
N GLY A 48 3.61 -21.16 0.81
CA GLY A 48 2.79 -22.37 0.93
C GLY A 48 3.17 -23.23 2.13
N GLN A 49 2.17 -23.83 2.77
CA GLN A 49 2.32 -24.63 3.97
C GLN A 49 3.17 -25.91 3.78
N ARG A 50 3.32 -26.40 2.54
CA ARG A 50 4.20 -27.53 2.17
C ARG A 50 5.57 -27.11 1.65
N CYS A 51 5.86 -25.81 1.66
CA CYS A 51 7.13 -25.26 1.21
C CYS A 51 8.13 -25.26 2.37
N ILE A 52 9.17 -26.07 2.28
CA ILE A 52 10.19 -26.21 3.34
C ILE A 52 11.11 -24.98 3.49
N PHE A 53 11.16 -24.11 2.48
CA PHE A 53 11.98 -22.89 2.49
C PHE A 53 11.18 -21.63 2.87
N CYS A 54 9.86 -21.71 2.88
CA CYS A 54 9.00 -20.57 3.15
C CYS A 54 9.11 -20.02 4.59
N PRO A 55 9.34 -20.83 5.65
CA PRO A 55 9.59 -20.28 6.98
C PRO A 55 10.80 -19.35 7.05
N ALA A 56 11.88 -19.67 6.34
CA ALA A 56 13.06 -18.80 6.27
C ALA A 56 12.80 -17.50 5.48
N ALA A 57 11.85 -17.51 4.54
CA ALA A 57 11.42 -16.31 3.85
C ALA A 57 10.57 -15.41 4.76
N SER A 58 9.64 -15.98 5.51
CA SER A 58 8.86 -15.26 6.52
C SER A 58 9.76 -14.60 7.57
N GLN A 59 10.79 -15.30 8.06
CA GLN A 59 11.79 -14.73 8.97
C GLN A 59 12.51 -13.52 8.33
N THR A 60 12.91 -13.60 7.07
CA THR A 60 13.53 -12.46 6.36
C THR A 60 12.59 -11.25 6.31
N ILE A 61 11.29 -11.45 6.07
CA ILE A 61 10.30 -10.38 6.09
C ILE A 61 10.19 -9.76 7.49
N GLU A 62 10.13 -10.57 8.54
CA GLU A 62 10.10 -10.10 9.93
C GLU A 62 11.33 -9.26 10.30
N GLU A 63 12.53 -9.68 9.87
CA GLU A 63 13.77 -8.94 10.07
C GLU A 63 13.74 -7.58 9.34
N LEU A 64 13.25 -7.55 8.10
CA LEU A 64 13.09 -6.31 7.34
C LEU A 64 12.02 -5.40 7.95
N GLN A 65 10.93 -5.95 8.50
CA GLN A 65 9.91 -5.19 9.21
C GLN A 65 10.44 -4.63 10.55
N LYS A 66 11.33 -5.32 11.24
CA LYS A 66 12.02 -4.76 12.41
C LYS A 66 12.92 -3.57 12.05
N LEU A 67 13.53 -3.59 10.86
CA LEU A 67 14.39 -2.52 10.37
C LEU A 67 13.60 -1.29 9.91
N TYR A 68 12.55 -1.49 9.12
CA TYR A 68 11.82 -0.40 8.47
C TYR A 68 10.54 0.02 9.19
N GLY A 69 10.02 -0.82 10.07
CA GLY A 69 8.70 -0.68 10.69
C GLY A 69 7.61 -1.41 9.89
N ALA A 70 6.77 -2.18 10.59
CA ALA A 70 5.72 -2.98 9.97
C ALA A 70 4.57 -2.17 9.36
N ASP A 71 4.45 -0.86 9.70
CA ASP A 71 3.50 0.06 9.06
C ASP A 71 4.09 0.74 7.82
N ARG A 72 5.37 0.54 7.57
CA ARG A 72 6.06 1.04 6.38
C ARG A 72 6.38 -0.06 5.38
N LEU A 73 6.85 -1.22 5.84
CA LEU A 73 6.98 -2.44 5.06
C LEU A 73 5.78 -3.34 5.33
N ILE A 74 4.76 -3.24 4.49
CA ILE A 74 3.52 -3.99 4.64
C ILE A 74 3.66 -5.30 3.90
N ALA A 75 3.65 -6.40 4.67
CA ALA A 75 3.76 -7.74 4.13
C ALA A 75 2.37 -8.38 3.98
N VAL A 76 2.22 -9.17 2.90
CA VAL A 76 1.04 -10.00 2.64
C VAL A 76 1.49 -11.36 2.14
N GLY A 77 1.31 -12.39 2.96
CA GLY A 77 1.64 -13.78 2.65
C GLY A 77 0.51 -14.44 1.87
N ILE A 78 0.70 -14.62 0.59
CA ILE A 78 -0.28 -15.21 -0.33
C ILE A 78 -0.01 -16.70 -0.47
N HIS A 79 -0.74 -17.50 0.30
CA HIS A 79 -0.69 -18.96 0.21
C HIS A 79 -1.41 -19.41 -1.07
N ALA A 80 -0.64 -19.82 -2.09
CA ALA A 80 -1.17 -20.16 -3.40
C ALA A 80 -0.35 -21.28 -4.09
N GLY A 81 -0.89 -21.79 -5.18
CA GLY A 81 -0.25 -22.82 -5.99
C GLY A 81 -0.17 -24.19 -5.31
N PRO A 82 0.66 -25.11 -5.84
CA PRO A 82 0.61 -26.54 -5.46
C PRO A 82 1.10 -26.84 -4.04
N LEU A 83 1.92 -25.95 -3.44
CA LEU A 83 2.45 -26.13 -2.09
C LEU A 83 1.58 -25.49 -1.00
N ALA A 84 0.53 -24.76 -1.36
CA ALA A 84 -0.46 -24.25 -0.42
C ALA A 84 -1.57 -25.27 -0.21
N ILE A 85 -2.07 -25.39 1.04
CA ILE A 85 -3.11 -26.34 1.42
C ILE A 85 -4.47 -25.64 1.35
N LYS A 86 -5.45 -26.28 0.70
CA LYS A 86 -6.88 -25.90 0.84
C LYS A 86 -7.43 -26.51 2.13
N SER A 87 -8.31 -25.80 2.84
CA SER A 87 -8.98 -26.33 4.02
C SER A 87 -9.83 -27.54 3.64
N MET A 88 -9.55 -28.70 4.22
CA MET A 88 -10.25 -29.94 3.96
C MET A 88 -10.00 -30.96 5.07
N GLY A 89 -11.05 -31.74 5.46
CA GLY A 89 -10.89 -32.88 6.38
C GLY A 89 -10.33 -32.50 7.76
N GLY A 90 -10.70 -31.34 8.31
CA GLY A 90 -10.20 -30.85 9.60
C GLY A 90 -8.80 -30.21 9.54
N VAL A 91 -8.13 -30.22 8.39
CA VAL A 91 -6.85 -29.51 8.20
C VAL A 91 -7.12 -28.06 7.83
N LYS A 92 -6.56 -27.13 8.60
CA LYS A 92 -6.63 -25.70 8.31
C LYS A 92 -5.69 -25.35 7.18
N GLY A 93 -6.25 -25.11 6.00
CA GLY A 93 -5.53 -24.61 4.84
C GLY A 93 -5.56 -23.09 4.76
N LEU A 94 -4.54 -22.51 4.17
CA LEU A 94 -4.40 -21.06 3.99
C LEU A 94 -4.52 -20.62 2.51
N ARG A 95 -4.65 -21.59 1.60
CA ARG A 95 -4.83 -21.35 0.18
C ARG A 95 -6.21 -20.73 -0.09
N THR A 96 -6.22 -19.64 -0.88
CA THR A 96 -7.44 -18.96 -1.30
C THR A 96 -7.55 -18.96 -2.82
N ASP A 97 -8.78 -18.88 -3.36
CA ASP A 97 -8.98 -18.83 -4.80
C ASP A 97 -8.45 -17.51 -5.39
N ALA A 98 -8.62 -16.37 -4.71
CA ALA A 98 -8.03 -15.10 -5.11
C ALA A 98 -6.48 -15.13 -5.09
N GLY A 99 -5.88 -15.82 -4.11
CA GLY A 99 -4.43 -16.06 -4.09
C GLY A 99 -3.95 -16.85 -5.31
N ASP A 100 -4.70 -17.87 -5.72
CA ASP A 100 -4.41 -18.64 -6.94
C ASP A 100 -4.53 -17.78 -8.22
N VAL A 101 -5.47 -16.83 -8.26
CA VAL A 101 -5.58 -15.86 -9.36
C VAL A 101 -4.30 -15.03 -9.46
N TYR A 102 -3.81 -14.48 -8.34
CA TYR A 102 -2.55 -13.72 -8.32
C TYR A 102 -1.35 -14.58 -8.69
N TYR A 103 -1.24 -15.79 -8.13
CA TYR A 103 -0.18 -16.74 -8.42
C TYR A 103 -0.06 -17.03 -9.92
N LYS A 104 -1.21 -17.27 -10.57
CA LYS A 104 -1.29 -17.52 -12.01
C LYS A 104 -0.98 -16.27 -12.83
N TYR A 105 -1.55 -15.12 -12.46
CA TYR A 105 -1.35 -13.86 -13.18
C TYR A 105 0.12 -13.46 -13.24
N TRP A 106 0.81 -13.54 -12.10
CA TRP A 106 2.22 -13.22 -12.00
C TRP A 106 3.13 -14.34 -12.51
N ALA A 107 2.60 -15.44 -13.00
CA ALA A 107 3.33 -16.60 -13.46
C ALA A 107 4.41 -17.03 -12.45
N VAL A 108 4.05 -17.14 -11.16
CA VAL A 108 4.98 -17.48 -10.08
C VAL A 108 5.53 -18.92 -10.34
N PRO A 109 6.85 -19.10 -10.55
CA PRO A 109 7.38 -20.40 -10.98
C PRO A 109 7.47 -21.40 -9.83
N ASN A 110 7.72 -20.91 -8.62
CA ASN A 110 7.83 -21.68 -7.38
C ASN A 110 7.77 -20.74 -6.18
N VAL A 111 7.70 -21.28 -4.98
CA VAL A 111 7.70 -20.52 -3.71
C VAL A 111 8.91 -20.90 -2.85
N PRO A 112 9.47 -19.99 -2.02
CA PRO A 112 9.04 -18.62 -1.82
C PRO A 112 9.50 -17.68 -2.95
N LYS A 113 8.63 -16.76 -3.31
CA LYS A 113 8.91 -15.66 -4.23
C LYS A 113 8.09 -14.46 -3.80
N ALA A 114 8.55 -13.25 -4.12
CA ALA A 114 7.76 -12.06 -3.83
C ALA A 114 7.70 -11.09 -5.00
N ILE A 115 6.69 -10.22 -4.93
CA ILE A 115 6.60 -9.03 -5.77
C ILE A 115 6.59 -7.83 -4.84
N ILE A 116 7.42 -6.84 -5.16
CA ILE A 116 7.57 -5.65 -4.33
C ILE A 116 6.98 -4.46 -5.08
N ASN A 117 5.97 -3.83 -4.48
CA ASN A 117 5.21 -2.73 -5.08
C ASN A 117 4.70 -3.01 -6.50
N ARG A 118 4.47 -4.26 -6.86
CA ARG A 118 4.05 -4.70 -8.22
C ARG A 118 4.97 -4.21 -9.33
N ARG A 119 6.28 -4.11 -9.03
CA ARG A 119 7.32 -3.63 -9.96
C ARG A 119 8.41 -4.68 -10.14
N GLY A 120 8.92 -4.78 -11.36
CA GLY A 120 10.05 -5.67 -11.68
C GLY A 120 9.72 -7.17 -11.66
N GLY A 121 8.43 -7.54 -11.54
CA GLY A 121 7.99 -8.93 -11.59
C GLY A 121 8.32 -9.74 -10.34
N VAL A 122 8.38 -11.07 -10.52
CA VAL A 122 8.59 -12.05 -9.43
C VAL A 122 10.06 -12.15 -9.05
N LEU A 123 10.38 -11.94 -7.78
CA LEU A 123 11.73 -11.83 -7.25
C LEU A 123 12.08 -12.99 -6.31
N PRO A 124 13.31 -13.53 -6.37
CA PRO A 124 13.83 -14.49 -5.40
C PRO A 124 14.18 -13.80 -4.08
N LYS A 125 14.15 -14.58 -2.97
CA LYS A 125 14.29 -14.07 -1.59
C LYS A 125 15.56 -13.25 -1.36
N ASP A 126 16.66 -13.63 -1.94
CA ASP A 126 17.97 -12.98 -1.79
C ASP A 126 18.04 -11.55 -2.36
N THR A 127 17.08 -11.18 -3.20
CA THR A 127 17.01 -9.83 -3.78
C THR A 127 16.04 -8.89 -3.06
N TRP A 128 15.22 -9.39 -2.11
CA TRP A 128 14.15 -8.60 -1.49
C TRP A 128 14.66 -7.38 -0.74
N ALA A 129 15.71 -7.53 0.06
CA ALA A 129 16.25 -6.43 0.87
C ALA A 129 16.73 -5.26 0.00
N GLY A 130 17.44 -5.53 -1.10
CA GLY A 130 17.89 -4.51 -2.03
C GLY A 130 16.72 -3.81 -2.73
N ARG A 131 15.73 -4.59 -3.20
CA ARG A 131 14.56 -4.02 -3.87
C ARG A 131 13.70 -3.18 -2.92
N ILE A 132 13.49 -3.62 -1.68
CA ILE A 132 12.77 -2.86 -0.66
C ILE A 132 13.49 -1.55 -0.36
N TYR A 133 14.82 -1.57 -0.24
CA TYR A 133 15.62 -0.37 -0.05
C TYR A 133 15.44 0.64 -1.20
N GLU A 134 15.49 0.18 -2.44
CA GLU A 134 15.24 1.03 -3.64
C GLU A 134 13.84 1.66 -3.62
N GLU A 135 12.80 0.90 -3.21
CA GLU A 135 11.43 1.39 -3.14
C GLU A 135 11.25 2.43 -2.02
N PHE A 136 11.95 2.29 -0.89
CA PHE A 136 11.92 3.28 0.19
C PHE A 136 12.64 4.59 -0.16
N ALA A 137 13.56 4.58 -1.12
CA ALA A 137 14.21 5.78 -1.64
C ALA A 137 13.26 6.63 -2.50
N GLN A 138 12.09 6.10 -2.88
CA GLN A 138 11.10 6.81 -3.67
C GLN A 138 10.13 7.58 -2.77
N THR A 139 9.61 8.69 -3.26
CA THR A 139 8.49 9.42 -2.68
C THR A 139 7.19 9.16 -3.44
N THR A 140 6.08 9.59 -2.90
CA THR A 140 4.77 9.55 -3.56
C THR A 140 4.00 10.83 -3.32
N THR A 141 3.11 11.15 -4.25
CA THR A 141 2.13 12.23 -4.08
C THR A 141 0.80 11.73 -3.53
N ILE A 142 0.64 10.41 -3.37
CA ILE A 142 -0.61 9.79 -2.89
C ILE A 142 -0.57 9.66 -1.37
N ASN A 143 -1.61 10.21 -0.73
CA ASN A 143 -1.90 9.99 0.68
C ASN A 143 -3.15 9.12 0.82
N ILE A 144 -3.05 8.08 1.65
CA ILE A 144 -4.15 7.16 1.99
C ILE A 144 -4.31 7.15 3.50
N ALA A 145 -5.55 7.29 3.98
CA ALA A 145 -5.90 7.02 5.36
C ALA A 145 -7.06 6.02 5.40
N LEU A 146 -6.91 4.97 6.21
CA LEU A 146 -7.93 3.95 6.45
C LEU A 146 -8.49 4.12 7.85
N GLN A 147 -9.83 3.97 7.97
CA GLN A 147 -10.51 3.81 9.23
C GLN A 147 -11.37 2.53 9.15
N CYS A 148 -11.32 1.70 10.19
CA CYS A 148 -12.02 0.42 10.23
C CYS A 148 -12.82 0.32 11.53
N HIS A 149 -14.13 0.07 11.40
CA HIS A 149 -15.04 -0.14 12.53
C HIS A 149 -15.69 -1.51 12.40
N TYR A 150 -15.48 -2.35 13.39
CA TYR A 150 -16.00 -3.72 13.41
C TYR A 150 -17.24 -3.82 14.30
N ASP A 151 -18.32 -4.35 13.73
CA ASP A 151 -19.54 -4.72 14.44
C ASP A 151 -19.52 -6.23 14.76
N ALA A 152 -19.43 -6.57 16.03
CA ALA A 152 -19.35 -7.95 16.48
C ALA A 152 -20.67 -8.73 16.28
N ALA A 153 -21.83 -8.06 16.28
CA ALA A 153 -23.13 -8.70 16.11
C ALA A 153 -23.35 -9.21 14.68
N THR A 154 -22.85 -8.47 13.70
CA THR A 154 -23.00 -8.79 12.27
C THR A 154 -21.72 -9.32 11.63
N ARG A 155 -20.60 -9.33 12.35
CA ARG A 155 -19.25 -9.60 11.83
C ARG A 155 -18.85 -8.69 10.67
N GLN A 156 -19.44 -7.51 10.55
CA GLN A 156 -19.14 -6.54 9.49
C GLN A 156 -18.03 -5.58 9.90
N VAL A 157 -17.15 -5.30 8.97
CA VAL A 157 -16.18 -4.21 9.04
C VAL A 157 -16.63 -3.12 8.09
N LYS A 158 -16.89 -1.93 8.61
CA LYS A 158 -17.05 -0.71 7.81
C LYS A 158 -15.67 -0.09 7.61
N ILE A 159 -15.28 0.09 6.36
CA ILE A 159 -13.98 0.59 5.95
C ILE A 159 -14.20 1.93 5.26
N GLU A 160 -13.66 2.98 5.82
CA GLU A 160 -13.58 4.28 5.18
C GLU A 160 -12.15 4.52 4.69
N THR A 161 -12.02 4.77 3.40
CA THR A 161 -10.75 5.05 2.74
C THR A 161 -10.74 6.50 2.26
N ASN A 162 -9.90 7.32 2.87
CA ASN A 162 -9.68 8.70 2.46
C ASN A 162 -8.44 8.77 1.58
N LEU A 163 -8.60 9.22 0.35
CA LEU A 163 -7.58 9.24 -0.69
C LEU A 163 -7.35 10.68 -1.17
N LYS A 164 -6.10 11.08 -1.30
CA LYS A 164 -5.73 12.40 -1.80
C LYS A 164 -4.46 12.32 -2.63
N THR A 165 -4.44 12.99 -3.79
CA THR A 165 -3.19 13.31 -4.47
C THR A 165 -2.78 14.76 -4.14
N LEU A 166 -1.47 14.97 -3.94
CA LEU A 166 -0.88 16.25 -3.53
C LEU A 166 -0.31 17.04 -4.72
N SER A 167 -0.42 16.52 -5.92
CA SER A 167 0.06 17.18 -7.13
C SER A 167 -0.94 17.08 -8.29
N GLU A 168 -0.70 16.23 -9.25
CA GLU A 168 -1.51 16.05 -10.45
C GLU A 168 -2.65 15.03 -10.26
N ASP A 169 -3.57 14.99 -11.22
CA ASP A 169 -4.61 13.98 -11.27
C ASP A 169 -3.99 12.59 -11.45
N VAL A 170 -4.52 11.61 -10.72
CA VAL A 170 -4.02 10.23 -10.75
C VAL A 170 -5.15 9.29 -11.17
N LYS A 171 -4.89 8.49 -12.20
CA LYS A 171 -5.72 7.34 -12.57
C LYS A 171 -5.05 6.05 -12.12
N GLY A 172 -5.86 5.14 -11.57
CA GLY A 172 -5.38 3.85 -11.08
C GLY A 172 -6.51 3.01 -10.53
N ARG A 173 -6.19 2.17 -9.57
CA ARG A 173 -7.14 1.29 -8.89
C ARG A 173 -6.89 1.34 -7.38
N LEU A 174 -7.97 1.33 -6.61
CA LEU A 174 -7.93 1.07 -5.17
C LEU A 174 -8.12 -0.42 -4.93
N GLN A 175 -7.20 -1.04 -4.23
CA GLN A 175 -7.31 -2.42 -3.76
C GLN A 175 -7.44 -2.43 -2.25
N LEU A 176 -8.38 -3.23 -1.74
CA LEU A 176 -8.55 -3.51 -0.31
C LEU A 176 -8.41 -5.01 -0.08
N TRP A 177 -7.49 -5.41 0.81
CA TRP A 177 -7.26 -6.80 1.18
C TRP A 177 -7.52 -7.03 2.67
N LEU A 178 -8.11 -8.18 2.99
CA LEU A 178 -8.16 -8.71 4.34
C LEU A 178 -6.92 -9.57 4.58
N VAL A 179 -6.19 -9.25 5.63
CA VAL A 179 -4.98 -9.94 6.08
C VAL A 179 -5.14 -10.33 7.55
N GLU A 180 -4.62 -11.48 7.96
CA GLU A 180 -4.75 -11.98 9.32
C GLU A 180 -3.38 -12.40 9.88
N ASP A 181 -3.05 -11.92 11.06
CA ASP A 181 -1.88 -12.35 11.84
C ASP A 181 -2.22 -13.48 12.81
N SER A 182 -1.18 -14.15 13.31
CA SER A 182 -1.30 -15.18 14.34
C SER A 182 -2.22 -16.34 13.96
N VAL A 183 -2.20 -16.74 12.69
CA VAL A 183 -2.98 -17.87 12.19
C VAL A 183 -2.24 -19.17 12.46
N VAL A 184 -2.72 -19.97 13.40
CA VAL A 184 -2.16 -21.29 13.69
C VAL A 184 -2.61 -22.28 12.60
N ALA A 185 -1.66 -22.84 11.86
CA ALA A 185 -1.91 -23.83 10.80
C ALA A 185 -0.65 -24.66 10.52
N PRO A 186 -0.77 -25.87 9.91
CA PRO A 186 0.39 -26.72 9.63
C PRO A 186 1.40 -26.04 8.69
N GLN A 187 2.71 -26.27 8.96
CA GLN A 187 3.83 -25.84 8.10
C GLN A 187 4.87 -26.94 8.01
N LEU A 188 5.29 -27.27 6.80
CA LEU A 188 6.34 -28.22 6.55
C LEU A 188 7.72 -27.53 6.65
N PHE A 189 8.62 -28.19 7.37
CA PHE A 189 10.02 -27.77 7.55
C PHE A 189 10.98 -28.72 6.82
N PRO A 190 12.27 -28.37 6.69
CA PRO A 190 13.31 -29.28 6.24
C PRO A 190 13.27 -30.62 7.01
N ASN A 191 13.72 -31.72 6.37
CA ASN A 191 13.63 -33.08 6.91
C ASN A 191 12.21 -33.65 7.04
N ASN A 192 11.25 -33.12 6.27
CA ASN A 192 9.84 -33.52 6.29
C ASN A 192 9.15 -33.39 7.66
N LYS A 193 9.67 -32.53 8.51
CA LYS A 193 9.03 -32.22 9.80
C LYS A 193 7.84 -31.31 9.58
N MET A 194 6.64 -31.80 9.89
CA MET A 194 5.42 -31.00 9.90
C MET A 194 5.22 -30.42 11.30
N ASP A 195 5.23 -29.09 11.42
CA ASP A 195 4.75 -28.38 12.61
C ASP A 195 3.26 -28.08 12.42
N LYS A 196 2.40 -28.63 13.29
CA LYS A 196 0.95 -28.45 13.21
C LYS A 196 0.47 -27.16 13.88
N GLU A 197 1.30 -26.60 14.75
CA GLU A 197 1.02 -25.41 15.56
C GLU A 197 1.83 -24.18 15.10
N TYR A 198 2.33 -24.20 13.86
CA TYR A 198 3.09 -23.07 13.33
C TYR A 198 2.20 -21.83 13.22
N VAL A 199 2.74 -20.68 13.67
CA VAL A 199 2.04 -19.40 13.64
C VAL A 199 2.41 -18.65 12.36
N HIS A 200 1.44 -18.49 11.47
CA HIS A 200 1.58 -17.70 10.25
C HIS A 200 1.13 -16.27 10.50
N ASN A 201 1.92 -15.30 10.05
CA ASN A 201 1.59 -13.88 10.08
C ASN A 201 1.34 -13.33 8.67
N HIS A 202 0.67 -12.19 8.59
CA HIS A 202 0.37 -11.48 7.34
C HIS A 202 -0.39 -12.31 6.29
N VAL A 203 -1.20 -13.28 6.75
CA VAL A 203 -1.90 -14.23 5.87
C VAL A 203 -2.97 -13.52 5.06
N PHE A 204 -2.86 -13.53 3.74
CA PHE A 204 -3.90 -13.06 2.83
C PHE A 204 -5.16 -13.92 2.97
N ARG A 205 -6.29 -13.26 3.28
CA ARG A 205 -7.58 -13.95 3.49
C ARG A 205 -8.58 -13.68 2.37
N ALA A 206 -8.64 -12.46 1.87
CA ALA A 206 -9.57 -12.08 0.81
C ALA A 206 -9.18 -10.78 0.11
N ALA A 207 -9.61 -10.64 -1.15
CA ALA A 207 -9.69 -9.39 -1.87
C ALA A 207 -11.10 -8.81 -1.65
N ILE A 208 -11.22 -7.73 -0.87
CA ILE A 208 -12.50 -7.20 -0.38
C ILE A 208 -13.33 -6.59 -1.52
N ASN A 209 -12.68 -5.87 -2.42
CA ASN A 209 -13.31 -5.15 -3.54
C ASN A 209 -12.95 -5.76 -4.90
N GLY A 210 -12.87 -7.10 -4.95
CA GLY A 210 -12.50 -7.87 -6.13
C GLY A 210 -10.99 -8.08 -6.27
N GLU A 211 -10.57 -9.07 -7.07
CA GLU A 211 -9.15 -9.47 -7.21
C GLU A 211 -8.27 -8.31 -7.66
N TRP A 212 -8.80 -7.41 -8.48
CA TRP A 212 -8.04 -6.28 -9.05
C TRP A 212 -8.52 -4.92 -8.54
N GLY A 213 -9.34 -4.89 -7.49
CA GLY A 213 -9.85 -3.66 -6.90
C GLY A 213 -10.81 -2.88 -7.81
N THR A 214 -11.12 -1.65 -7.41
CA THR A 214 -12.01 -0.73 -8.12
C THR A 214 -11.24 0.36 -8.86
N GLU A 215 -11.71 0.77 -10.01
CA GLU A 215 -11.13 1.91 -10.74
C GLU A 215 -11.25 3.19 -9.93
N LEU A 216 -10.21 4.01 -10.01
CA LEU A 216 -10.07 5.21 -9.22
C LEU A 216 -9.54 6.35 -10.09
N THR A 217 -10.14 7.52 -9.95
CA THR A 217 -9.59 8.78 -10.46
C THR A 217 -9.54 9.79 -9.31
N LEU A 218 -8.33 10.20 -8.95
CA LEU A 218 -8.10 11.23 -7.94
C LEU A 218 -7.83 12.55 -8.65
N SER A 219 -8.63 13.56 -8.33
CA SER A 219 -8.39 14.93 -8.80
C SER A 219 -7.41 15.63 -7.86
N SER A 220 -6.53 16.43 -8.46
CA SER A 220 -5.51 17.19 -7.73
C SER A 220 -6.09 17.96 -6.54
N MET A 221 -5.43 17.82 -5.40
CA MET A 221 -5.74 18.50 -4.12
C MET A 221 -7.12 18.23 -3.53
N ARG A 222 -7.95 17.38 -4.15
CA ARG A 222 -9.25 16.96 -3.63
C ARG A 222 -9.15 15.67 -2.86
N THR A 223 -9.92 15.54 -1.79
CA THR A 223 -10.09 14.29 -1.06
C THR A 223 -11.19 13.48 -1.73
N HIS A 224 -10.90 12.23 -2.04
CA HIS A 224 -11.85 11.22 -2.46
C HIS A 224 -12.11 10.29 -1.27
N VAL A 225 -13.37 10.00 -0.97
CA VAL A 225 -13.77 9.12 0.13
C VAL A 225 -14.49 7.92 -0.46
N GLU A 226 -13.97 6.72 -0.17
CA GLU A 226 -14.59 5.44 -0.54
C GLU A 226 -15.06 4.75 0.73
N GLN A 227 -16.30 4.25 0.74
CA GLN A 227 -16.86 3.49 1.84
C GLN A 227 -17.20 2.07 1.39
N THR A 228 -16.67 1.10 2.11
CA THR A 228 -16.86 -0.32 1.83
C THR A 228 -17.29 -1.03 3.11
N THR A 229 -18.27 -1.94 3.00
CA THR A 229 -18.63 -2.84 4.10
C THR A 229 -18.29 -4.25 3.70
N TYR A 230 -17.62 -4.98 4.61
CA TYR A 230 -17.20 -6.35 4.36
C TYR A 230 -17.51 -7.25 5.57
N THR A 231 -18.12 -8.40 5.32
CA THR A 231 -18.39 -9.39 6.38
C THR A 231 -17.18 -10.31 6.53
N LEU A 232 -16.57 -10.33 7.72
CA LEU A 232 -15.43 -11.20 8.00
C LEU A 232 -15.84 -12.66 7.84
N PRO A 233 -15.11 -13.47 7.05
CA PRO A 233 -15.36 -14.90 6.92
C PRO A 233 -15.32 -15.62 8.27
N GLU A 234 -16.05 -16.73 8.38
CA GLU A 234 -15.91 -17.63 9.52
C GLU A 234 -14.45 -18.09 9.66
N GLY A 235 -13.98 -18.21 10.91
CA GLY A 235 -12.60 -18.59 11.22
C GLY A 235 -11.55 -17.47 11.12
N VAL A 236 -11.91 -16.26 10.69
CA VAL A 236 -11.07 -15.07 10.86
C VAL A 236 -11.30 -14.49 12.25
N VAL A 237 -10.21 -14.26 12.98
CA VAL A 237 -10.22 -13.63 14.31
C VAL A 237 -10.15 -12.11 14.15
N PRO A 238 -11.21 -11.37 14.50
CA PRO A 238 -11.24 -9.91 14.24
C PRO A 238 -10.07 -9.15 14.86
N GLY A 239 -9.68 -9.52 16.08
CA GLY A 239 -8.55 -8.91 16.78
C GLY A 239 -7.18 -9.15 16.13
N ASN A 240 -7.07 -10.09 15.20
CA ASN A 240 -5.86 -10.38 14.43
C ASN A 240 -5.96 -9.90 12.98
N ALA A 241 -7.11 -9.34 12.59
CA ALA A 241 -7.38 -8.91 11.23
C ALA A 241 -6.89 -7.49 10.94
N TRP A 242 -6.41 -7.29 9.73
CA TRP A 242 -5.96 -6.03 9.17
C TRP A 242 -6.60 -5.80 7.81
N ILE A 243 -6.91 -4.56 7.52
CA ILE A 243 -7.22 -4.13 6.16
C ILE A 243 -5.97 -3.49 5.58
N VAL A 244 -5.51 -4.02 4.47
CA VAL A 244 -4.43 -3.46 3.66
C VAL A 244 -5.05 -2.76 2.46
N GLY A 245 -4.86 -1.44 2.36
CA GLY A 245 -5.37 -0.62 1.27
C GLY A 245 -4.23 -0.03 0.46
N PHE A 246 -4.29 -0.15 -0.88
CA PHE A 246 -3.27 0.43 -1.73
C PHE A 246 -3.83 0.94 -3.05
N VAL A 247 -3.22 2.01 -3.54
CA VAL A 247 -3.47 2.56 -4.87
C VAL A 247 -2.35 2.14 -5.80
N TYR A 248 -2.72 1.61 -6.96
CA TYR A 248 -1.77 1.16 -7.98
C TYR A 248 -2.25 1.48 -9.39
N ASN A 249 -1.32 1.49 -10.33
CA ASN A 249 -1.56 1.59 -11.78
C ASN A 249 -0.50 0.76 -12.54
N ASP A 250 -0.35 0.98 -13.84
CA ASP A 250 0.62 0.25 -14.68
C ASP A 250 2.08 0.46 -14.23
N SER A 251 2.38 1.52 -13.49
CA SER A 251 3.71 1.75 -12.91
C SER A 251 3.94 1.04 -11.57
N GLY A 252 2.96 0.28 -11.08
CA GLY A 252 2.98 -0.46 -9.82
C GLY A 252 2.23 0.24 -8.69
N VAL A 253 2.51 -0.18 -7.44
CA VAL A 253 1.88 0.42 -6.25
C VAL A 253 2.43 1.82 -6.03
N LEU A 254 1.53 2.79 -5.94
CA LEU A 254 1.85 4.20 -5.70
C LEU A 254 1.95 4.50 -4.21
N GLN A 255 1.06 3.92 -3.41
CA GLN A 255 1.07 4.01 -1.94
C GLN A 255 0.29 2.84 -1.35
N VAL A 256 0.70 2.41 -0.17
CA VAL A 256 0.05 1.34 0.60
C VAL A 256 -0.02 1.73 2.07
N VAL A 257 -1.10 1.36 2.73
CA VAL A 257 -1.30 1.50 4.18
C VAL A 257 -2.00 0.26 4.73
N ARG A 258 -1.90 0.06 6.05
CA ARG A 258 -2.69 -0.95 6.74
C ARG A 258 -3.39 -0.36 7.96
N GLN A 259 -4.54 -0.88 8.30
CA GLN A 259 -5.30 -0.51 9.48
C GLN A 259 -5.80 -1.76 10.19
N LYS A 260 -5.57 -1.84 11.49
CA LYS A 260 -6.09 -2.95 12.28
C LYS A 260 -7.61 -2.87 12.40
N VAL A 261 -8.27 -4.00 12.27
CA VAL A 261 -9.70 -4.11 12.58
C VAL A 261 -9.88 -3.95 14.08
N SER A 262 -10.58 -2.93 14.51
CA SER A 262 -10.83 -2.63 15.92
C SER A 262 -12.33 -2.67 16.24
N LEU A 263 -12.68 -3.11 17.44
CA LEU A 263 -14.02 -2.92 17.96
C LEU A 263 -14.34 -1.42 18.04
N SER A 264 -15.50 -1.05 17.58
CA SER A 264 -16.06 0.31 17.72
C SER A 264 -16.50 0.57 19.14
#